data_0a6cf75bdec50e55965680d8091d3fe1
#
_entry.id   0a6cf75bdec50e55965680d8091d3fe1
#
_cell.length_a   1.000
_cell.length_b   1.000
_cell.length_c   1.000
_cell.angle_alpha   90.00
_cell.angle_beta   90.00
_cell.angle_gamma   90.00
#
_symmetry.space_group_name_H-M   'P 1'
#
loop_
_entity.id
_entity.type
_entity.pdbx_description
1 polymer ?
#
loop_
_entity_poly.entity_id
_entity_poly.type
_entity_poly.pdbx_seq_one_letter_code
_entity_poly.pdbx_strand_id
1 'polypeptide(L)'
;TLDNSYRKKEMNTKSRIASILKANSLDLSISGFQTFNLSELNLAKDLEFQLPTNIRLGHLVEKIVSELINSSTNYKVLYENIQIIENKKTIGEIDFIIEEIVTSQVIHLELAYKFYLFDPSISSKPINNWIGPNRNDSLREKLEKLKRKQLPLLYHNCAKEKFSNIKIEEVSQAICL
;
A
#
# COMPACT_ATOMS: atom_id res chain seq x y z
N THR A 1 12.38 -34.17 -7.92
CA THR A 1 11.32 -33.71 -6.95
C THR A 1 11.54 -32.28 -6.48
N LEU A 2 12.78 -31.83 -6.23
CA LEU A 2 13.13 -30.45 -5.85
C LEU A 2 12.84 -29.43 -6.95
N ASP A 3 13.12 -29.78 -8.22
CA ASP A 3 12.90 -28.90 -9.38
C ASP A 3 11.39 -28.59 -9.59
N ASN A 4 10.52 -29.56 -9.39
CA ASN A 4 9.07 -29.37 -9.55
C ASN A 4 8.47 -28.49 -8.45
N SER A 5 8.99 -28.55 -7.23
CA SER A 5 8.58 -27.67 -6.12
C SER A 5 9.04 -26.23 -6.33
N TYR A 6 10.26 -26.06 -6.85
CA TYR A 6 10.82 -24.74 -7.16
C TYR A 6 10.06 -24.05 -8.28
N ARG A 7 9.82 -24.73 -9.40
CA ARG A 7 9.04 -24.23 -10.54
C ARG A 7 7.60 -23.87 -10.16
N LYS A 8 6.96 -24.67 -9.31
CA LYS A 8 5.60 -24.37 -8.80
C LYS A 8 5.57 -23.12 -7.91
N LYS A 9 6.63 -22.91 -7.12
CA LYS A 9 6.78 -21.75 -6.25
C LYS A 9 7.03 -20.47 -7.06
N GLU A 10 7.86 -20.54 -8.08
CA GLU A 10 8.16 -19.45 -9.00
C GLU A 10 6.94 -19.04 -9.84
N MET A 11 6.21 -20.02 -10.40
CA MET A 11 4.96 -19.77 -11.11
C MET A 11 3.92 -19.08 -10.22
N ASN A 12 3.83 -19.45 -8.95
CA ASN A 12 2.92 -18.83 -8.00
C ASN A 12 3.33 -17.36 -7.70
N THR A 13 4.61 -17.07 -7.63
CA THR A 13 5.14 -15.70 -7.44
C THR A 13 4.80 -14.81 -8.62
N LYS A 14 5.11 -15.23 -9.85
CA LYS A 14 4.80 -14.49 -11.09
C LYS A 14 3.30 -14.23 -11.25
N SER A 15 2.46 -15.22 -10.95
CA SER A 15 1.00 -15.08 -10.98
C SER A 15 0.48 -14.05 -9.97
N ARG A 16 1.02 -14.02 -8.75
CA ARG A 16 0.64 -13.06 -7.71
C ARG A 16 1.03 -11.64 -8.07
N ILE A 17 2.26 -11.44 -8.58
CA ILE A 17 2.72 -10.14 -9.06
C ILE A 17 1.82 -9.65 -10.20
N ALA A 18 1.55 -10.51 -11.20
CA ALA A 18 0.68 -10.18 -12.31
C ALA A 18 -0.74 -9.81 -11.86
N SER A 19 -1.26 -10.48 -10.84
CA SER A 19 -2.59 -10.17 -10.27
C SER A 19 -2.61 -8.81 -9.59
N ILE A 20 -1.56 -8.45 -8.85
CA ILE A 20 -1.46 -7.15 -8.18
C ILE A 20 -1.30 -6.02 -9.20
N LEU A 21 -0.44 -6.20 -10.21
CA LEU A 21 -0.24 -5.19 -11.27
C LEU A 21 -1.49 -5.00 -12.15
N LYS A 22 -2.35 -6.03 -12.27
CA LYS A 22 -3.62 -5.96 -13.00
C LYS A 22 -4.80 -5.48 -12.14
N ALA A 23 -4.63 -5.40 -10.83
CA ALA A 23 -5.67 -4.88 -9.96
C ALA A 23 -5.91 -3.41 -10.31
N ASN A 24 -7.15 -3.08 -10.67
CA ASN A 24 -7.53 -1.69 -10.90
C ASN A 24 -7.65 -1.00 -9.54
N SER A 25 -6.95 0.10 -9.38
CA SER A 25 -7.20 1.00 -8.25
C SER A 25 -8.61 1.57 -8.36
N LEU A 26 -9.31 1.67 -7.22
CA LEU A 26 -10.58 2.38 -7.18
C LEU A 26 -10.33 3.86 -7.47
N ASP A 27 -11.17 4.46 -8.31
CA ASP A 27 -11.17 5.90 -8.47
C ASP A 27 -11.67 6.57 -7.18
N LEU A 28 -10.74 7.12 -6.44
CA LEU A 28 -10.98 7.83 -5.18
C LEU A 28 -11.01 9.35 -5.34
N SER A 29 -11.02 9.88 -6.56
CA SER A 29 -11.04 11.33 -6.82
C SER A 29 -12.19 12.05 -6.10
N ILE A 30 -13.34 11.39 -5.97
CA ILE A 30 -14.51 11.89 -5.22
C ILE A 30 -14.22 12.00 -3.71
N SER A 31 -13.32 11.22 -3.17
CA SER A 31 -12.96 11.23 -1.73
C SER A 31 -11.85 12.21 -1.38
N GLY A 32 -11.27 12.88 -2.37
CA GLY A 32 -10.18 13.85 -2.18
C GLY A 32 -8.83 13.22 -1.84
N PHE A 33 -8.63 11.93 -2.14
CA PHE A 33 -7.36 11.26 -2.03
C PHE A 33 -6.61 11.27 -3.36
N GLN A 34 -5.30 11.44 -3.30
CA GLN A 34 -4.42 11.13 -4.42
C GLN A 34 -4.21 9.62 -4.45
N THR A 35 -4.40 9.00 -5.61
CA THR A 35 -4.12 7.58 -5.83
C THR A 35 -2.75 7.38 -6.43
N PHE A 36 -2.05 6.35 -5.96
CA PHE A 36 -0.81 5.86 -6.56
C PHE A 36 -1.11 4.55 -7.29
N ASN A 37 -0.84 4.50 -8.58
CA ASN A 37 -1.08 3.32 -9.39
C ASN A 37 0.22 2.57 -9.63
N LEU A 38 0.24 1.27 -9.33
CA LEU A 38 1.40 0.42 -9.58
C LEU A 38 1.76 0.34 -11.08
N SER A 39 0.83 0.66 -11.97
CA SER A 39 1.08 0.78 -13.42
C SER A 39 1.98 1.97 -13.79
N GLU A 40 2.21 2.92 -12.89
CA GLU A 40 3.13 4.05 -13.07
C GLU A 40 4.59 3.66 -12.84
N LEU A 41 4.83 2.46 -12.30
CA LEU A 41 6.18 1.95 -12.09
C LEU A 41 6.82 1.54 -13.41
N ASN A 42 8.00 2.07 -13.69
CA ASN A 42 8.85 1.65 -14.81
C ASN A 42 9.62 0.39 -14.44
N LEU A 43 8.99 -0.76 -14.66
CA LEU A 43 9.53 -2.06 -14.28
C LEU A 43 10.33 -2.70 -15.41
N ALA A 44 11.41 -3.42 -15.07
CA ALA A 44 12.09 -4.31 -16.00
C ALA A 44 11.15 -5.45 -16.42
N LYS A 45 11.36 -5.99 -17.64
CA LYS A 45 10.52 -7.10 -18.17
C LYS A 45 10.62 -8.37 -17.33
N ASP A 46 11.79 -8.62 -16.75
CA ASP A 46 12.06 -9.83 -15.96
C ASP A 46 12.25 -9.44 -14.50
N LEU A 47 11.16 -9.48 -13.74
CA LEU A 47 11.18 -9.28 -12.30
C LEU A 47 11.53 -10.60 -11.62
N GLU A 48 12.70 -10.64 -10.99
CA GLU A 48 13.15 -11.80 -10.21
C GLU A 48 13.29 -11.43 -8.74
N PHE A 49 12.29 -11.76 -7.94
CA PHE A 49 12.38 -11.73 -6.49
C PHE A 49 11.61 -12.90 -5.86
N GLN A 50 12.07 -13.32 -4.69
CA GLN A 50 11.45 -14.41 -3.96
C GLN A 50 10.46 -13.87 -2.94
N LEU A 51 9.23 -14.38 -2.99
CA LEU A 51 8.22 -14.05 -1.99
C LEU A 51 8.29 -15.02 -0.80
N PRO A 52 8.16 -14.50 0.42
CA PRO A 52 8.05 -15.34 1.60
C PRO A 52 6.80 -16.21 1.52
N THR A 53 6.89 -17.40 2.10
CA THR A 53 5.77 -18.32 2.28
C THR A 53 5.27 -18.21 3.72
N ASN A 54 4.02 -18.52 3.99
CA ASN A 54 3.44 -18.56 5.35
C ASN A 54 3.30 -17.20 6.05
N ILE A 55 3.12 -16.12 5.30
CA ILE A 55 2.76 -14.81 5.86
C ILE A 55 1.32 -14.45 5.52
N ARG A 56 0.73 -13.56 6.31
CA ARG A 56 -0.63 -13.04 6.08
C ARG A 56 -0.69 -12.30 4.75
N LEU A 57 -1.86 -12.35 4.08
CA LEU A 57 -2.03 -11.74 2.76
C LEU A 57 -1.65 -10.24 2.73
N GLY A 58 -2.01 -9.46 3.76
CA GLY A 58 -1.61 -8.04 3.86
C GLY A 58 -0.11 -7.87 3.76
N HIS A 59 0.66 -8.52 4.63
CA HIS A 59 2.13 -8.44 4.60
C HIS A 59 2.74 -9.00 3.32
N LEU A 60 2.10 -9.98 2.68
CA LEU A 60 2.55 -10.46 1.37
C LEU A 60 2.42 -9.38 0.31
N VAL A 61 1.29 -8.66 0.31
CA VAL A 61 1.06 -7.56 -0.65
C VAL A 61 2.01 -6.40 -0.39
N GLU A 62 2.22 -5.99 0.88
CA GLU A 62 3.22 -5.00 1.27
C GLU A 62 4.61 -5.38 0.74
N LYS A 63 5.02 -6.64 0.91
CA LYS A 63 6.30 -7.11 0.40
C LYS A 63 6.40 -7.08 -1.12
N ILE A 64 5.34 -7.47 -1.83
CA ILE A 64 5.30 -7.40 -3.30
C ILE A 64 5.40 -5.94 -3.75
N VAL A 65 4.64 -5.03 -3.13
CA VAL A 65 4.66 -3.60 -3.48
C VAL A 65 6.05 -2.99 -3.22
N SER A 66 6.67 -3.32 -2.07
CA SER A 66 8.05 -2.91 -1.76
C SER A 66 9.03 -3.36 -2.83
N GLU A 67 9.01 -4.64 -3.22
CA GLU A 67 9.89 -5.19 -4.26
C GLU A 67 9.62 -4.56 -5.63
N LEU A 68 8.35 -4.30 -5.99
CA LEU A 68 7.98 -3.63 -7.24
C LEU A 68 8.54 -2.20 -7.29
N ILE A 69 8.36 -1.43 -6.21
CA ILE A 69 8.87 -0.06 -6.15
C ILE A 69 10.41 -0.06 -6.25
N ASN A 70 11.09 -0.92 -5.49
CA ASN A 70 12.56 -1.02 -5.51
C ASN A 70 13.12 -1.58 -6.84
N SER A 71 12.32 -2.32 -7.60
CA SER A 71 12.68 -2.80 -8.94
C SER A 71 12.36 -1.80 -10.05
N SER A 72 11.70 -0.70 -9.73
CA SER A 72 11.39 0.34 -10.70
C SER A 72 12.57 1.28 -10.92
N THR A 73 12.63 1.92 -12.09
CA THR A 73 13.66 2.91 -12.40
C THR A 73 13.25 4.33 -12.05
N ASN A 74 11.99 4.55 -11.69
CA ASN A 74 11.43 5.88 -11.44
C ASN A 74 11.03 6.13 -9.98
N TYR A 75 10.99 5.10 -9.12
CA TYR A 75 10.73 5.22 -7.69
C TYR A 75 11.71 4.39 -6.87
N LYS A 76 11.91 4.77 -5.62
CA LYS A 76 12.63 3.97 -4.61
C LYS A 76 11.94 4.08 -3.25
N VAL A 77 12.04 3.03 -2.44
CA VAL A 77 11.56 3.03 -1.06
C VAL A 77 12.61 3.70 -0.18
N LEU A 78 12.22 4.74 0.56
CA LEU A 78 13.06 5.36 1.59
C LEU A 78 12.84 4.70 2.95
N TYR A 79 11.59 4.44 3.29
CA TYR A 79 11.19 3.77 4.54
C TYR A 79 9.99 2.88 4.28
N GLU A 80 9.94 1.73 4.98
CA GLU A 80 8.81 0.81 4.96
C GLU A 80 8.47 0.30 6.36
N ASN A 81 7.19 0.10 6.65
CA ASN A 81 6.66 -0.50 7.88
C ASN A 81 7.16 0.21 9.16
N ILE A 82 7.11 1.54 9.18
CA ILE A 82 7.59 2.33 10.31
C ILE A 82 6.52 2.48 11.37
N GLN A 83 6.68 1.78 12.48
CA GLN A 83 5.81 1.93 13.64
C GLN A 83 6.07 3.25 14.36
N ILE A 84 5.01 4.00 14.61
CA ILE A 84 5.04 5.21 15.41
C ILE A 84 4.61 4.86 16.84
N ILE A 85 5.51 5.11 17.77
CA ILE A 85 5.33 4.72 19.18
C ILE A 85 5.26 5.98 20.03
N GLU A 86 4.23 6.09 20.84
CA GLU A 86 4.06 7.12 21.85
C GLU A 86 3.80 6.45 23.20
N ASN A 87 4.50 6.87 24.25
CA ASN A 87 4.35 6.34 25.61
C ASN A 87 4.38 4.79 25.66
N LYS A 88 5.32 4.18 24.93
CA LYS A 88 5.48 2.71 24.80
C LYS A 88 4.31 1.98 24.12
N LYS A 89 3.40 2.70 23.48
CA LYS A 89 2.31 2.12 22.69
C LYS A 89 2.46 2.48 21.22
N THR A 90 2.29 1.51 20.34
CA THR A 90 2.18 1.77 18.90
C THR A 90 0.86 2.49 18.63
N ILE A 91 0.95 3.75 18.18
CA ILE A 91 -0.21 4.59 17.81
C ILE A 91 -0.60 4.43 16.35
N GLY A 92 0.29 3.90 15.52
CA GLY A 92 0.05 3.55 14.13
C GLY A 92 1.32 3.11 13.43
N GLU A 93 1.19 2.81 12.15
CA GLU A 93 2.28 2.40 11.27
C GLU A 93 2.17 3.17 9.96
N ILE A 94 3.28 3.62 9.43
CA ILE A 94 3.40 4.22 8.10
C ILE A 94 3.88 3.11 7.18
N ASP A 95 3.08 2.78 6.17
CA ASP A 95 3.37 1.65 5.29
C ASP A 95 4.62 1.93 4.46
N PHE A 96 4.67 3.08 3.75
CA PHE A 96 5.80 3.46 2.91
C PHE A 96 6.05 4.98 2.91
N ILE A 97 7.32 5.33 2.85
CA ILE A 97 7.79 6.63 2.33
C ILE A 97 8.63 6.32 1.10
N ILE A 98 8.22 6.82 -0.06
CA ILE A 98 8.89 6.58 -1.34
C ILE A 98 9.36 7.90 -1.93
N GLU A 99 10.31 7.85 -2.85
CA GLU A 99 10.82 9.01 -3.60
C GLU A 99 10.70 8.74 -5.08
N GLU A 100 10.13 9.69 -5.83
CA GLU A 100 10.24 9.73 -7.27
C GLU A 100 11.65 10.22 -7.66
N ILE A 101 12.40 9.38 -8.38
CA ILE A 101 13.84 9.59 -8.59
C ILE A 101 14.14 10.85 -9.42
N VAL A 102 13.29 11.15 -10.40
CA VAL A 102 13.52 12.27 -11.32
C VAL A 102 13.25 13.63 -10.67
N THR A 103 12.16 13.73 -9.92
CA THR A 103 11.71 15.00 -9.31
C THR A 103 12.21 15.17 -7.89
N SER A 104 12.70 14.09 -7.27
CA SER A 104 12.98 14.01 -5.82
C SER A 104 11.74 14.26 -4.94
N GLN A 105 10.54 14.12 -5.51
CA GLN A 105 9.31 14.23 -4.77
C GLN A 105 9.17 13.07 -3.78
N VAL A 106 9.01 13.37 -2.51
CA VAL A 106 8.75 12.38 -1.47
C VAL A 106 7.25 12.18 -1.30
N ILE A 107 6.83 10.93 -1.21
CA ILE A 107 5.42 10.54 -1.11
C ILE A 107 5.24 9.62 0.10
N HIS A 108 4.32 9.98 1.01
CA HIS A 108 3.80 9.07 2.02
C HIS A 108 2.71 8.22 1.36
N LEU A 109 2.98 6.94 1.18
CA LEU A 109 2.11 6.00 0.49
C LEU A 109 1.51 5.01 1.50
N GLU A 110 0.18 5.01 1.62
CA GLU A 110 -0.57 4.02 2.40
C GLU A 110 -1.15 2.96 1.49
N LEU A 111 -0.97 1.70 1.87
CA LEU A 111 -1.46 0.55 1.12
C LEU A 111 -2.76 0.03 1.71
N ALA A 112 -3.78 -0.08 0.89
CA ALA A 112 -5.08 -0.57 1.31
C ALA A 112 -5.58 -1.73 0.44
N TYR A 113 -4.89 -2.87 0.48
CA TYR A 113 -5.29 -4.05 -0.24
C TYR A 113 -6.37 -4.81 0.53
N LYS A 114 -7.63 -4.65 0.12
CA LYS A 114 -8.79 -5.32 0.72
C LYS A 114 -9.81 -5.71 -0.35
N PHE A 115 -10.54 -6.79 -0.07
CA PHE A 115 -11.70 -7.18 -0.86
C PHE A 115 -12.96 -6.60 -0.27
N TYR A 116 -13.79 -5.98 -1.11
CA TYR A 116 -15.12 -5.51 -0.74
C TYR A 116 -16.15 -6.08 -1.70
N LEU A 117 -17.32 -6.40 -1.16
CA LEU A 117 -18.49 -6.81 -1.93
C LEU A 117 -19.45 -5.64 -2.05
N PHE A 118 -19.95 -5.41 -3.25
CA PHE A 118 -20.94 -4.36 -3.48
C PHE A 118 -22.35 -4.90 -3.21
N ASP A 119 -23.05 -4.30 -2.24
CA ASP A 119 -24.43 -4.62 -1.90
C ASP A 119 -25.29 -3.36 -2.02
N PRO A 120 -26.02 -3.17 -3.16
CA PRO A 120 -26.78 -1.95 -3.43
C PRO A 120 -27.98 -1.76 -2.50
N SER A 121 -28.37 -2.78 -1.74
CA SER A 121 -29.50 -2.72 -0.82
C SER A 121 -29.22 -1.94 0.48
N ILE A 122 -27.94 -1.65 0.78
CA ILE A 122 -27.54 -1.05 2.07
C ILE A 122 -27.85 0.45 2.10
N SER A 123 -27.56 1.18 1.00
CA SER A 123 -27.68 2.63 1.00
C SER A 123 -27.88 3.20 -0.41
N SER A 124 -28.53 4.35 -0.49
CA SER A 124 -28.60 5.16 -1.72
C SER A 124 -27.25 5.79 -2.10
N LYS A 125 -26.27 5.82 -1.17
CA LYS A 125 -24.91 6.33 -1.42
C LYS A 125 -23.98 5.16 -1.78
N PRO A 126 -23.48 5.08 -3.02
CA PRO A 126 -22.68 3.93 -3.50
C PRO A 126 -21.48 3.58 -2.61
N ILE A 127 -20.81 4.57 -2.03
CA ILE A 127 -19.64 4.34 -1.16
C ILE A 127 -19.97 3.52 0.08
N ASN A 128 -21.19 3.55 0.58
CA ASN A 128 -21.64 2.80 1.74
C ASN A 128 -21.95 1.33 1.40
N ASN A 129 -22.03 1.00 0.13
CA ASN A 129 -22.46 -0.31 -0.35
C ASN A 129 -21.30 -1.30 -0.51
N TRP A 130 -20.06 -0.85 -0.30
CA TRP A 130 -18.88 -1.68 -0.34
C TRP A 130 -18.54 -2.20 1.05
N ILE A 131 -18.85 -3.46 1.31
CA ILE A 131 -18.68 -4.12 2.61
C ILE A 131 -17.64 -5.23 2.54
N GLY A 132 -16.88 -5.41 3.60
CA GLY A 132 -15.95 -6.53 3.71
C GLY A 132 -16.67 -7.88 3.70
N PRO A 133 -16.03 -8.97 3.25
CA PRO A 133 -16.65 -10.29 3.11
C PRO A 133 -17.31 -10.81 4.40
N ASN A 134 -16.76 -10.46 5.55
CA ASN A 134 -17.28 -10.84 6.85
C ASN A 134 -18.26 -9.81 7.45
N ARG A 135 -18.65 -8.78 6.70
CA ARG A 135 -19.53 -7.68 7.13
C ARG A 135 -19.06 -6.91 8.38
N ASN A 136 -17.80 -7.05 8.76
CA ASN A 136 -17.23 -6.39 9.96
C ASN A 136 -16.57 -5.04 9.65
N ASP A 137 -16.39 -4.71 8.39
CA ASP A 137 -15.82 -3.43 7.92
C ASP A 137 -16.39 -3.05 6.56
N SER A 138 -16.21 -1.79 6.20
CA SER A 138 -16.63 -1.22 4.93
C SER A 138 -15.52 -0.38 4.30
N LEU A 139 -15.60 -0.16 2.99
CA LEU A 139 -14.69 0.75 2.27
C LEU A 139 -14.75 2.15 2.88
N ARG A 140 -15.95 2.64 3.21
CA ARG A 140 -16.12 3.95 3.86
C ARG A 140 -15.33 4.04 5.16
N GLU A 141 -15.45 3.06 6.05
CA GLU A 141 -14.70 3.05 7.33
C GLU A 141 -13.20 2.98 7.11
N LYS A 142 -12.73 2.22 6.10
CA LYS A 142 -11.30 2.19 5.74
C LYS A 142 -10.82 3.56 5.28
N LEU A 143 -11.57 4.24 4.40
CA LEU A 143 -11.22 5.58 3.91
C LEU A 143 -11.22 6.62 5.04
N GLU A 144 -12.21 6.58 5.93
CA GLU A 144 -12.26 7.44 7.13
C GLU A 144 -11.05 7.21 8.05
N LYS A 145 -10.65 5.95 8.25
CA LYS A 145 -9.46 5.60 9.03
C LYS A 145 -8.19 6.14 8.39
N LEU A 146 -8.04 5.99 7.07
CA LEU A 146 -6.89 6.55 6.32
C LEU A 146 -6.83 8.06 6.52
N LYS A 147 -7.93 8.77 6.30
CA LYS A 147 -8.00 10.23 6.40
C LYS A 147 -7.75 10.77 7.80
N ARG A 148 -8.30 10.12 8.82
CA ARG A 148 -8.27 10.66 10.19
C ARG A 148 -7.13 10.15 11.04
N LYS A 149 -6.52 9.03 10.69
CA LYS A 149 -5.50 8.37 11.52
C LYS A 149 -4.20 8.08 10.81
N GLN A 150 -4.24 7.42 9.64
CA GLN A 150 -3.01 6.94 9.01
C GLN A 150 -2.26 8.07 8.30
N LEU A 151 -2.89 8.79 7.39
CA LEU A 151 -2.22 9.90 6.69
C LEU A 151 -1.74 11.01 7.64
N PRO A 152 -2.51 11.45 8.65
CA PRO A 152 -2.03 12.44 9.62
C PRO A 152 -0.88 11.97 10.51
N LEU A 153 -0.65 10.65 10.60
CA LEU A 153 0.38 10.07 11.44
C LEU A 153 1.79 10.59 11.11
N LEU A 154 2.06 10.89 9.85
CA LEU A 154 3.32 11.48 9.40
C LEU A 154 3.65 12.80 10.10
N TYR A 155 2.63 13.60 10.44
CA TYR A 155 2.77 14.90 11.09
C TYR A 155 2.82 14.83 12.62
N HIS A 156 2.68 13.63 13.18
CA HIS A 156 2.78 13.41 14.62
C HIS A 156 4.22 13.67 15.12
N ASN A 157 4.39 14.26 16.29
CA ASN A 157 5.72 14.60 16.81
C ASN A 157 6.67 13.39 16.86
N CYS A 158 6.17 12.23 17.32
CA CYS A 158 6.96 11.00 17.35
C CYS A 158 7.34 10.48 15.96
N ALA A 159 6.62 10.85 14.90
CA ALA A 159 6.98 10.52 13.53
C ALA A 159 8.08 11.45 13.01
N LYS A 160 8.01 12.75 13.32
CA LYS A 160 9.01 13.75 12.88
C LYS A 160 10.43 13.38 13.30
N GLU A 161 10.59 12.82 14.51
CA GLU A 161 11.90 12.37 14.99
C GLU A 161 12.47 11.23 14.14
N LYS A 162 11.62 10.33 13.62
CA LYS A 162 12.02 9.20 12.78
C LYS A 162 12.39 9.60 11.36
N PHE A 163 11.82 10.70 10.86
CA PHE A 163 11.97 11.18 9.49
C PHE A 163 12.76 12.50 9.44
N SER A 164 13.77 12.66 10.31
CA SER A 164 14.57 13.90 10.42
C SER A 164 15.31 14.29 9.10
N ASN A 165 15.52 13.34 8.20
CA ASN A 165 16.16 13.57 6.91
C ASN A 165 15.17 13.97 5.80
N ILE A 166 13.88 14.06 6.12
CA ILE A 166 12.82 14.39 5.18
C ILE A 166 12.14 15.69 5.62
N LYS A 167 11.93 16.61 4.70
CA LYS A 167 11.10 17.79 4.93
C LYS A 167 9.63 17.38 4.88
N ILE A 168 9.06 17.05 6.01
CA ILE A 168 7.70 16.49 6.13
C ILE A 168 6.66 17.43 5.50
N GLU A 169 6.89 18.72 5.51
CA GLU A 169 6.00 19.75 4.93
C GLU A 169 5.92 19.69 3.40
N GLU A 170 6.93 19.10 2.76
CA GLU A 170 7.00 18.92 1.30
C GLU A 170 6.54 17.53 0.83
N VAL A 171 6.19 16.64 1.79
CA VAL A 171 5.75 15.27 1.47
C VAL A 171 4.31 15.28 0.97
N SER A 172 4.10 14.76 -0.23
CA SER A 172 2.75 14.47 -0.74
C SER A 172 2.21 13.17 -0.14
N GLN A 173 0.91 12.98 -0.17
CA GLN A 173 0.26 11.78 0.38
C GLN A 173 -0.57 11.09 -0.69
N ALA A 174 -0.40 9.79 -0.82
CA ALA A 174 -1.14 8.99 -1.77
C ALA A 174 -1.59 7.65 -1.15
N ILE A 175 -2.59 7.04 -1.79
CA ILE A 175 -3.10 5.72 -1.41
C ILE A 175 -2.96 4.79 -2.61
N CYS A 176 -2.42 3.60 -2.38
CA CYS A 176 -2.45 2.48 -3.31
C CYS A 176 -3.55 1.50 -2.86
N LEU A 177 -4.57 1.32 -3.69
CA LEU A 177 -5.72 0.45 -3.42
C LEU A 177 -5.73 -0.74 -4.38
#